data_a281db2e8e5a638722bc8a73b8f7e31c
#
_entry.id   a281db2e8e5a638722bc8a73b8f7e31c
#
_cell.length_a   1.000
_cell.length_b   1.000
_cell.length_c   1.000
_cell.angle_alpha   90.00
_cell.angle_beta   90.00
_cell.angle_gamma   90.00
#
_symmetry.space_group_name_H-M   'P 1'
#
loop_
_entity.id
_entity.type
_entity.pdbx_description
1 polymer ?
#
loop_
_entity_poly.entity_id
_entity_poly.type
_entity_poly.pdbx_seq_one_letter_code
_entity_poly.pdbx_strand_id
1 'polypeptide(L)'
;FYTGQNIASDQQVVFVSVNYRLGPLGWFTHSALRNASANLEDASGNYGLLDIIAALQWIQTNIHAFGGDPSNVTIFGESAGGRNVFGLLASPLAKGLFHKAISQSGSTRTETPASAENFTDEQQPGWPNSSNEILAQLLISKDTATDRTEAKNDLSLMSEEAIAAFLYQQTPEMLINAGMQLVKQPETPQTPQLLRDGHVLPAQPMAEVFGQAGAYNAVPMIMGANRDEDKAFMATDPDFV
;
A
#
# COMPACT_ATOMS: atom_id res chain seq x y z
N PHE A 1 -5.17 16.49 11.13
CA PHE A 1 -6.53 16.00 10.96
C PHE A 1 -6.85 14.89 11.96
N TYR A 2 -5.95 13.95 12.22
CA TYR A 2 -6.18 12.79 13.09
C TYR A 2 -5.58 12.99 14.49
N THR A 3 -5.98 14.07 15.17
CA THR A 3 -5.61 14.28 16.57
C THR A 3 -6.62 13.55 17.44
N GLY A 4 -6.19 12.51 18.14
CA GLY A 4 -7.05 11.71 19.00
C GLY A 4 -7.46 12.37 20.32
N GLN A 5 -7.17 13.65 20.52
CA GLN A 5 -7.33 14.32 21.80
C GLN A 5 -8.77 14.23 22.35
N ASN A 6 -9.76 14.54 21.51
CA ASN A 6 -11.17 14.49 21.94
C ASN A 6 -11.63 13.06 22.25
N ILE A 7 -11.25 12.10 21.40
CA ILE A 7 -11.57 10.69 21.63
C ILE A 7 -10.92 10.19 22.93
N ALA A 8 -9.62 10.53 23.12
CA ALA A 8 -8.89 10.10 24.30
C ALA A 8 -9.49 10.69 25.59
N SER A 9 -9.82 11.99 25.61
CA SER A 9 -10.40 12.65 26.78
C SER A 9 -11.82 12.21 27.09
N ASP A 10 -12.69 12.15 26.06
CA ASP A 10 -14.11 11.93 26.25
C ASP A 10 -14.45 10.45 26.48
N GLN A 11 -13.69 9.54 25.89
CA GLN A 11 -13.93 8.09 25.97
C GLN A 11 -12.92 7.36 26.86
N GLN A 12 -11.97 8.05 27.46
CA GLN A 12 -10.91 7.47 28.32
C GLN A 12 -10.17 6.30 27.62
N VAL A 13 -9.76 6.49 26.38
CA VAL A 13 -9.01 5.52 25.59
C VAL A 13 -7.61 6.03 25.28
N VAL A 14 -6.66 5.12 25.10
CA VAL A 14 -5.36 5.46 24.51
C VAL A 14 -5.50 5.53 23.01
N PHE A 15 -5.24 6.70 22.42
CA PHE A 15 -5.26 6.90 20.97
C PHE A 15 -3.83 6.83 20.42
N VAL A 16 -3.61 6.00 19.42
CA VAL A 16 -2.32 5.85 18.74
C VAL A 16 -2.48 6.15 17.26
N SER A 17 -1.69 7.07 16.74
CA SER A 17 -1.56 7.30 15.30
C SER A 17 -0.16 6.90 14.83
N VAL A 18 -0.08 6.39 13.61
CA VAL A 18 1.15 5.81 13.05
C VAL A 18 1.51 6.52 11.75
N ASN A 19 2.76 6.97 11.64
CA ASN A 19 3.34 7.47 10.39
C ASN A 19 3.96 6.29 9.61
N TYR A 20 3.13 5.53 8.91
CA TYR A 20 3.60 4.48 8.01
C TYR A 20 4.05 5.06 6.66
N ARG A 21 4.97 4.38 5.99
CA ARG A 21 5.47 4.80 4.68
C ARG A 21 4.34 4.88 3.64
N LEU A 22 4.40 5.89 2.80
CA LEU A 22 3.42 6.18 1.76
C LEU A 22 4.05 6.13 0.38
N GLY A 23 3.20 6.11 -0.63
CA GLY A 23 3.64 6.17 -2.02
C GLY A 23 4.54 5.00 -2.41
N PRO A 24 5.48 5.22 -3.33
CA PRO A 24 6.43 4.18 -3.74
C PRO A 24 7.38 3.75 -2.62
N LEU A 25 7.42 4.46 -1.49
CA LEU A 25 8.19 4.03 -0.32
C LEU A 25 7.40 3.05 0.55
N GLY A 26 6.07 3.08 0.46
CA GLY A 26 5.18 2.19 1.20
C GLY A 26 4.72 0.97 0.39
N TRP A 27 4.57 1.15 -0.92
CA TRP A 27 4.10 0.09 -1.82
C TRP A 27 4.87 0.14 -3.12
N PHE A 28 5.81 -0.77 -3.27
CA PHE A 28 6.65 -0.88 -4.47
C PHE A 28 7.17 -2.31 -4.61
N THR A 29 6.94 -2.93 -5.75
CA THR A 29 7.45 -4.26 -6.06
C THR A 29 8.14 -4.26 -7.42
N HIS A 30 9.22 -5.01 -7.53
CA HIS A 30 9.94 -5.30 -8.77
C HIS A 30 10.67 -6.64 -8.62
N SER A 31 10.74 -7.46 -9.68
CA SER A 31 11.41 -8.76 -9.64
C SER A 31 12.86 -8.66 -9.14
N ALA A 32 13.59 -7.67 -9.59
CA ALA A 32 14.97 -7.42 -9.18
C ALA A 32 15.12 -7.17 -7.66
N LEU A 33 14.16 -6.46 -7.04
CA LEU A 33 14.17 -6.24 -5.59
C LEU A 33 13.78 -7.51 -4.83
N ARG A 34 12.77 -8.24 -5.31
CA ARG A 34 12.37 -9.52 -4.69
C ARG A 34 13.51 -10.52 -4.68
N ASN A 35 14.23 -10.66 -5.81
CA ASN A 35 15.34 -11.58 -5.92
C ASN A 35 16.59 -11.15 -5.12
N ALA A 36 16.75 -9.86 -4.86
CA ALA A 36 17.81 -9.31 -4.01
C ALA A 36 17.46 -9.30 -2.52
N SER A 37 16.19 -9.58 -2.14
CA SER A 37 15.71 -9.47 -0.76
C SER A 37 16.20 -10.62 0.11
N ALA A 38 16.51 -10.31 1.38
CA ALA A 38 17.00 -11.27 2.35
C ALA A 38 15.89 -12.12 2.99
N ASN A 39 14.66 -11.64 2.96
CA ASN A 39 13.49 -12.28 3.57
C ASN A 39 12.21 -11.96 2.79
N LEU A 40 11.09 -12.62 3.14
CA LEU A 40 9.82 -12.48 2.43
C LEU A 40 9.13 -11.14 2.69
N GLU A 41 9.33 -10.54 3.86
CA GLU A 41 8.81 -9.22 4.20
C GLU A 41 9.43 -8.14 3.29
N ASP A 42 10.75 -8.14 3.14
CA ASP A 42 11.45 -7.23 2.24
C ASP A 42 11.10 -7.45 0.76
N ALA A 43 10.80 -8.71 0.40
CA ALA A 43 10.37 -9.07 -0.95
C ALA A 43 8.91 -8.70 -1.26
N SER A 44 8.08 -8.42 -0.25
CA SER A 44 6.62 -8.29 -0.39
C SER A 44 6.18 -7.06 -1.16
N GLY A 45 6.92 -5.97 -1.07
CA GLY A 45 6.50 -4.66 -1.58
C GLY A 45 5.39 -3.99 -0.75
N ASN A 46 4.94 -4.59 0.35
CA ASN A 46 3.88 -4.09 1.24
C ASN A 46 4.44 -3.34 2.46
N TYR A 47 5.46 -2.51 2.27
CA TYR A 47 6.21 -1.89 3.36
C TYR A 47 5.35 -1.02 4.28
N GLY A 48 4.39 -0.26 3.72
CA GLY A 48 3.47 0.55 4.52
C GLY A 48 2.55 -0.29 5.41
N LEU A 49 2.10 -1.46 4.93
CA LEU A 49 1.31 -2.38 5.75
C LEU A 49 2.18 -3.06 6.83
N LEU A 50 3.42 -3.40 6.50
CA LEU A 50 4.40 -3.91 7.47
C LEU A 50 4.73 -2.90 8.55
N ASP A 51 4.81 -1.60 8.24
CA ASP A 51 4.98 -0.53 9.22
C ASP A 51 3.81 -0.50 10.23
N ILE A 52 2.57 -0.67 9.75
CA ILE A 52 1.39 -0.74 10.61
C ILE A 52 1.41 -2.00 11.47
N ILE A 53 1.80 -3.15 10.89
CA ILE A 53 1.95 -4.40 11.64
C ILE A 53 3.01 -4.24 12.75
N ALA A 54 4.16 -3.64 12.44
CA ALA A 54 5.21 -3.36 13.41
C ALA A 54 4.71 -2.44 14.54
N ALA A 55 3.92 -1.42 14.20
CA ALA A 55 3.29 -0.55 15.20
C ALA A 55 2.29 -1.31 16.09
N LEU A 56 1.51 -2.23 15.53
CA LEU A 56 0.62 -3.09 16.31
C LEU A 56 1.38 -4.03 17.24
N GLN A 57 2.50 -4.60 16.79
CA GLN A 57 3.40 -5.40 17.63
C GLN A 57 3.98 -4.58 18.77
N TRP A 58 4.37 -3.33 18.48
CA TRP A 58 4.81 -2.41 19.53
C TRP A 58 3.71 -2.12 20.56
N ILE A 59 2.45 -1.92 20.10
CA ILE A 59 1.28 -1.73 20.96
C ILE A 59 1.10 -2.94 21.88
N GLN A 60 1.16 -4.16 21.36
CA GLN A 60 1.04 -5.37 22.15
C GLN A 60 2.07 -5.44 23.29
N THR A 61 3.28 -4.96 23.04
CA THR A 61 4.38 -5.01 24.01
C THR A 61 4.34 -3.87 25.02
N ASN A 62 3.92 -2.66 24.59
CA ASN A 62 4.21 -1.45 25.36
C ASN A 62 2.97 -0.69 25.86
N ILE A 63 1.76 -0.92 25.30
CA ILE A 63 0.63 -0.03 25.53
C ILE A 63 0.14 -0.01 27.00
N HIS A 64 0.43 -1.06 27.76
CA HIS A 64 0.10 -1.11 29.18
C HIS A 64 0.83 -0.01 29.99
N ALA A 65 2.02 0.39 29.59
CA ALA A 65 2.76 1.49 30.23
C ALA A 65 2.09 2.87 30.02
N PHE A 66 1.18 2.96 29.06
CA PHE A 66 0.38 4.15 28.75
C PHE A 66 -1.06 4.04 29.28
N GLY A 67 -1.36 3.02 30.09
CA GLY A 67 -2.71 2.76 30.62
C GLY A 67 -3.65 2.05 29.64
N GLY A 68 -3.17 1.58 28.50
CA GLY A 68 -3.93 0.82 27.51
C GLY A 68 -3.94 -0.68 27.80
N ASP A 69 -4.92 -1.36 27.22
CA ASP A 69 -5.09 -2.82 27.30
C ASP A 69 -4.69 -3.46 25.96
N PRO A 70 -3.59 -4.23 25.88
CA PRO A 70 -3.15 -4.89 24.65
C PRO A 70 -4.15 -5.96 24.17
N SER A 71 -5.05 -6.46 25.04
CA SER A 71 -6.11 -7.40 24.67
C SER A 71 -7.40 -6.71 24.16
N ASN A 72 -7.41 -5.39 24.07
CA ASN A 72 -8.57 -4.59 23.63
C ASN A 72 -8.18 -3.52 22.61
N VAL A 73 -7.48 -3.90 21.56
CA VAL A 73 -7.01 -3.02 20.49
C VAL A 73 -8.07 -2.93 19.39
N THR A 74 -8.50 -1.73 19.07
CA THR A 74 -9.37 -1.44 17.91
C THR A 74 -8.56 -0.72 16.85
N ILE A 75 -8.49 -1.28 15.65
CA ILE A 75 -7.93 -0.60 14.47
C ILE A 75 -9.04 0.14 13.74
N PHE A 76 -8.72 1.34 13.24
CA PHE A 76 -9.67 2.07 12.41
C PHE A 76 -8.98 2.95 11.38
N GLY A 77 -9.67 3.23 10.28
CA GLY A 77 -9.16 4.06 9.21
C GLY A 77 -10.24 4.47 8.22
N GLU A 78 -9.97 5.58 7.55
CA GLU A 78 -10.83 6.17 6.53
C GLU A 78 -10.13 6.10 5.16
N SER A 79 -10.88 5.84 4.09
CA SER A 79 -10.41 5.80 2.70
C SER A 79 -9.22 4.83 2.52
N ALA A 80 -8.02 5.32 2.23
CA ALA A 80 -6.79 4.51 2.19
C ALA A 80 -6.51 3.81 3.53
N GLY A 81 -6.78 4.46 4.67
CA GLY A 81 -6.71 3.85 5.99
C GLY A 81 -7.74 2.73 6.17
N GLY A 82 -8.96 2.91 5.67
CA GLY A 82 -9.99 1.87 5.64
C GLY A 82 -9.57 0.65 4.80
N ARG A 83 -8.84 0.87 3.71
CA ARG A 83 -8.23 -0.19 2.90
C ARG A 83 -7.13 -0.93 3.67
N ASN A 84 -6.28 -0.21 4.40
CA ASN A 84 -5.27 -0.83 5.27
C ASN A 84 -5.91 -1.67 6.37
N VAL A 85 -7.06 -1.26 6.91
CA VAL A 85 -7.85 -2.10 7.84
C VAL A 85 -8.25 -3.42 7.20
N PHE A 86 -8.74 -3.42 5.95
CA PHE A 86 -9.01 -4.67 5.23
C PHE A 86 -7.72 -5.47 4.97
N GLY A 87 -6.60 -4.81 4.66
CA GLY A 87 -5.30 -5.45 4.54
C GLY A 87 -4.89 -6.18 5.81
N LEU A 88 -5.03 -5.54 6.97
CA LEU A 88 -4.72 -6.14 8.27
C LEU A 88 -5.66 -7.31 8.60
N LEU A 89 -6.95 -7.21 8.24
CA LEU A 89 -7.89 -8.33 8.38
C LEU A 89 -7.48 -9.54 7.53
N ALA A 90 -6.97 -9.32 6.33
CA ALA A 90 -6.53 -10.38 5.42
C ALA A 90 -5.12 -10.91 5.72
N SER A 91 -4.27 -10.11 6.38
CA SER A 91 -2.86 -10.46 6.62
C SER A 91 -2.70 -11.52 7.71
N PRO A 92 -2.05 -12.66 7.43
CA PRO A 92 -1.70 -13.63 8.47
C PRO A 92 -0.71 -13.07 9.50
N LEU A 93 0.12 -12.08 9.13
CA LEU A 93 1.11 -11.46 10.01
C LEU A 93 0.49 -10.54 11.05
N ALA A 94 -0.76 -10.09 10.85
CA ALA A 94 -1.49 -9.26 11.79
C ALA A 94 -2.36 -10.06 12.78
N LYS A 95 -2.29 -11.39 12.72
CA LYS A 95 -3.13 -12.27 13.55
C LYS A 95 -2.88 -12.05 15.03
N GLY A 96 -3.96 -11.77 15.76
CA GLY A 96 -3.92 -11.57 17.22
C GLY A 96 -3.40 -10.21 17.68
N LEU A 97 -3.05 -9.30 16.75
CA LEU A 97 -2.54 -7.97 17.10
C LEU A 97 -3.65 -6.94 17.36
N PHE A 98 -4.88 -7.23 16.97
CA PHE A 98 -6.05 -6.38 17.20
C PHE A 98 -7.30 -7.22 17.45
N HIS A 99 -8.34 -6.60 18.01
CA HIS A 99 -9.51 -7.29 18.55
C HIS A 99 -10.82 -6.76 17.95
N LYS A 100 -10.79 -5.58 17.34
CA LYS A 100 -11.93 -4.92 16.68
C LYS A 100 -11.43 -4.09 15.51
N ALA A 101 -12.29 -3.87 14.52
CA ALA A 101 -11.94 -3.11 13.32
C ALA A 101 -13.06 -2.14 12.92
N ILE A 102 -12.70 -0.94 12.43
CA ILE A 102 -13.62 0.01 11.83
C ILE A 102 -13.04 0.48 10.50
N SER A 103 -13.76 0.26 9.40
CA SER A 103 -13.39 0.75 8.08
C SER A 103 -14.42 1.75 7.58
N GLN A 104 -13.98 2.99 7.37
CA GLN A 104 -14.80 4.08 6.86
C GLN A 104 -14.40 4.34 5.41
N SER A 105 -15.34 4.17 4.49
CA SER A 105 -15.13 4.37 3.04
C SER A 105 -13.90 3.62 2.48
N GLY A 106 -13.60 2.46 3.06
CA GLY A 106 -12.52 1.59 2.63
C GLY A 106 -12.92 0.69 1.47
N SER A 107 -11.95 0.07 0.82
CA SER A 107 -12.18 -0.91 -0.23
C SER A 107 -11.32 -2.16 -0.06
N THR A 108 -11.77 -3.27 -0.65
CA THR A 108 -11.02 -4.54 -0.68
C THR A 108 -10.12 -4.67 -1.92
N ARG A 109 -9.90 -3.56 -2.63
CA ARG A 109 -9.06 -3.53 -3.83
C ARG A 109 -7.61 -3.84 -3.48
N THR A 110 -7.02 -4.74 -4.26
CA THR A 110 -5.62 -5.16 -4.16
C THR A 110 -5.04 -5.31 -5.56
N GLU A 111 -3.73 -5.20 -5.66
CA GLU A 111 -3.00 -5.32 -6.92
C GLU A 111 -2.27 -6.66 -7.01
N THR A 112 -2.08 -7.14 -8.25
CA THR A 112 -1.18 -8.25 -8.52
C THR A 112 0.24 -7.75 -8.69
N PRO A 113 1.29 -8.60 -8.53
CA PRO A 113 2.63 -8.21 -8.94
C PRO A 113 2.69 -7.72 -10.40
N ALA A 114 1.99 -8.38 -11.33
CA ALA A 114 1.96 -7.97 -12.73
C ALA A 114 1.38 -6.56 -12.92
N SER A 115 0.24 -6.24 -12.29
CA SER A 115 -0.33 -4.89 -12.39
C SER A 115 0.53 -3.81 -11.76
N ALA A 116 1.34 -4.16 -10.77
CA ALA A 116 2.23 -3.21 -10.09
C ALA A 116 3.60 -3.06 -10.77
N GLU A 117 4.02 -4.01 -11.61
CA GLU A 117 5.36 -4.07 -12.19
C GLU A 117 5.41 -3.82 -13.68
N ASN A 118 4.50 -4.44 -14.45
CA ASN A 118 4.58 -4.49 -15.90
C ASN A 118 4.45 -3.10 -16.54
N PHE A 119 5.03 -2.96 -17.73
CA PHE A 119 4.74 -1.81 -18.57
C PHE A 119 3.27 -1.78 -19.01
N THR A 120 2.75 -0.59 -19.27
CA THR A 120 1.35 -0.39 -19.71
C THR A 120 1.02 -1.03 -21.07
N ASP A 121 2.02 -1.33 -21.88
CA ASP A 121 1.92 -1.92 -23.22
C ASP A 121 2.28 -3.41 -23.28
N GLU A 122 2.32 -4.09 -22.15
CA GLU A 122 2.54 -5.53 -22.08
C GLU A 122 1.23 -6.33 -22.20
N GLN A 123 1.33 -7.64 -22.45
CA GLN A 123 0.18 -8.54 -22.58
C GLN A 123 -0.71 -8.53 -21.30
N GLN A 124 -0.08 -8.43 -20.14
CA GLN A 124 -0.74 -8.15 -18.86
C GLN A 124 -0.31 -6.74 -18.44
N PRO A 125 -1.04 -5.71 -18.82
CA PRO A 125 -0.60 -4.33 -18.63
C PRO A 125 -0.50 -3.97 -17.16
N GLY A 126 0.56 -3.27 -16.82
CA GLY A 126 0.71 -2.62 -15.52
C GLY A 126 -0.06 -1.30 -15.44
N TRP A 127 -0.10 -0.74 -14.24
CA TRP A 127 -0.60 0.61 -14.03
C TRP A 127 0.34 1.65 -14.63
N PRO A 128 -0.16 2.85 -14.98
CA PRO A 128 0.68 3.93 -15.52
C PRO A 128 1.86 4.32 -14.60
N ASN A 129 1.78 4.02 -13.33
CA ASN A 129 2.82 4.23 -12.33
C ASN A 129 3.38 2.90 -11.77
N SER A 130 3.38 1.85 -12.57
CA SER A 130 4.05 0.59 -12.25
C SER A 130 5.56 0.78 -12.06
N SER A 131 6.23 -0.16 -11.43
CA SER A 131 7.66 -0.02 -11.17
C SER A 131 8.51 0.06 -12.42
N ASN A 132 8.13 -0.62 -13.52
CA ASN A 132 8.82 -0.50 -14.80
C ASN A 132 8.62 0.89 -15.45
N GLU A 133 7.41 1.47 -15.35
CA GLU A 133 7.17 2.83 -15.81
C GLU A 133 7.93 3.86 -14.95
N ILE A 134 7.99 3.67 -13.63
CA ILE A 134 8.79 4.51 -12.73
C ILE A 134 10.28 4.41 -13.07
N LEU A 135 10.80 3.21 -13.34
CA LEU A 135 12.19 3.01 -13.77
C LEU A 135 12.49 3.74 -15.07
N ALA A 136 11.61 3.60 -16.08
CA ALA A 136 11.76 4.32 -17.35
C ALA A 136 11.78 5.83 -17.13
N GLN A 137 10.85 6.35 -16.31
CA GLN A 137 10.80 7.78 -15.98
C GLN A 137 12.06 8.27 -15.23
N LEU A 138 12.65 7.43 -14.38
CA LEU A 138 13.92 7.75 -13.72
C LEU A 138 15.08 7.83 -14.70
N LEU A 139 15.17 6.92 -15.68
CA LEU A 139 16.20 6.99 -16.72
C LEU A 139 16.07 8.26 -17.56
N ILE A 140 14.85 8.64 -17.94
CA ILE A 140 14.58 9.89 -18.67
C ILE A 140 14.96 11.10 -17.82
N SER A 141 14.57 11.12 -16.55
CA SER A 141 14.84 12.25 -15.65
C SER A 141 16.34 12.45 -15.35
N LYS A 142 17.15 11.45 -15.63
CA LYS A 142 18.61 11.48 -15.47
C LYS A 142 19.35 11.70 -16.80
N ASP A 143 18.63 12.02 -17.88
CA ASP A 143 19.20 12.15 -19.23
C ASP A 143 19.95 10.88 -19.70
N THR A 144 19.59 9.71 -19.14
CA THR A 144 20.17 8.42 -19.56
C THR A 144 19.43 7.85 -20.77
N ALA A 145 18.13 8.19 -20.89
CA ALA A 145 17.29 7.87 -22.04
C ALA A 145 16.53 9.13 -22.49
N THR A 146 16.31 9.25 -23.80
CA THR A 146 15.63 10.42 -24.40
C THR A 146 14.12 10.30 -24.31
N ASP A 147 13.59 9.08 -24.31
CA ASP A 147 12.15 8.79 -24.24
C ASP A 147 11.85 7.43 -23.60
N ARG A 148 10.56 7.13 -23.42
CA ARG A 148 10.10 5.87 -22.83
C ARG A 148 10.52 4.64 -23.63
N THR A 149 10.60 4.73 -24.95
CA THR A 149 10.98 3.60 -25.82
C THR A 149 12.44 3.23 -25.62
N GLU A 150 13.32 4.22 -25.61
CA GLU A 150 14.74 4.03 -25.31
C GLU A 150 14.93 3.51 -23.89
N ALA A 151 14.28 4.11 -22.90
CA ALA A 151 14.35 3.66 -21.51
C ALA A 151 13.91 2.20 -21.34
N LYS A 152 12.82 1.79 -22.01
CA LYS A 152 12.34 0.40 -21.99
C LYS A 152 13.37 -0.57 -22.62
N ASN A 153 13.99 -0.16 -23.73
CA ASN A 153 15.05 -0.95 -24.36
C ASN A 153 16.26 -1.09 -23.44
N ASP A 154 16.71 -0.01 -22.83
CA ASP A 154 17.85 -0.02 -21.91
C ASP A 154 17.58 -0.91 -20.70
N LEU A 155 16.39 -0.80 -20.09
CA LEU A 155 15.98 -1.67 -18.98
C LEU A 155 15.97 -3.15 -19.37
N SER A 156 15.59 -3.49 -20.60
CA SER A 156 15.60 -4.87 -21.11
C SER A 156 17.00 -5.46 -21.23
N LEU A 157 18.03 -4.63 -21.30
CA LEU A 157 19.44 -5.03 -21.38
C LEU A 157 20.14 -5.07 -20.01
N MET A 158 19.51 -4.52 -18.97
CA MET A 158 20.05 -4.52 -17.62
C MET A 158 19.83 -5.88 -16.94
N SER A 159 20.81 -6.34 -16.15
CA SER A 159 20.58 -7.46 -15.24
C SER A 159 19.71 -7.05 -14.05
N GLU A 160 19.08 -8.02 -13.39
CA GLU A 160 18.29 -7.74 -12.17
C GLU A 160 19.13 -7.09 -11.07
N GLU A 161 20.41 -7.50 -10.91
CA GLU A 161 21.32 -6.89 -9.95
C GLU A 161 21.59 -5.42 -10.29
N ALA A 162 21.72 -5.10 -11.59
CA ALA A 162 21.92 -3.72 -12.04
C ALA A 162 20.67 -2.86 -11.79
N ILE A 163 19.48 -3.41 -12.04
CA ILE A 163 18.20 -2.73 -11.75
C ILE A 163 18.04 -2.51 -10.24
N ALA A 164 18.29 -3.52 -9.42
CA ALA A 164 18.21 -3.39 -7.97
C ALA A 164 19.21 -2.33 -7.45
N ALA A 165 20.47 -2.38 -7.91
CA ALA A 165 21.47 -1.39 -7.55
C ALA A 165 21.09 0.02 -7.99
N PHE A 166 20.52 0.17 -9.19
CA PHE A 166 20.01 1.45 -9.69
C PHE A 166 18.88 1.98 -8.80
N LEU A 167 17.90 1.15 -8.41
CA LEU A 167 16.81 1.54 -7.53
C LEU A 167 17.29 1.98 -6.14
N TYR A 168 18.23 1.24 -5.54
CA TYR A 168 18.80 1.59 -4.23
C TYR A 168 19.62 2.89 -4.23
N GLN A 169 20.08 3.34 -5.39
CA GLN A 169 20.79 4.62 -5.54
C GLN A 169 19.84 5.82 -5.66
N GLN A 170 18.55 5.60 -5.85
CA GLN A 170 17.61 6.70 -5.96
C GLN A 170 17.27 7.29 -4.59
N THR A 171 17.13 8.61 -4.55
CA THR A 171 16.59 9.25 -3.34
C THR A 171 15.07 9.03 -3.24
N PRO A 172 14.48 9.04 -2.04
CA PRO A 172 13.04 9.00 -1.88
C PRO A 172 12.30 10.04 -2.72
N GLU A 173 12.85 11.25 -2.80
CA GLU A 173 12.28 12.34 -3.61
C GLU A 173 12.24 12.01 -5.10
N MET A 174 13.28 11.40 -5.64
CA MET A 174 13.32 11.00 -7.06
C MET A 174 12.28 9.94 -7.38
N LEU A 175 12.10 8.95 -6.52
CA LEU A 175 11.07 7.91 -6.68
C LEU A 175 9.66 8.50 -6.63
N ILE A 176 9.39 9.39 -5.67
CA ILE A 176 8.09 10.06 -5.53
C ILE A 176 7.82 10.93 -6.77
N ASN A 177 8.78 11.74 -7.19
CA ASN A 177 8.61 12.63 -8.34
C ASN A 177 8.40 11.85 -9.65
N ALA A 178 9.13 10.74 -9.86
CA ALA A 178 8.92 9.89 -11.02
C ALA A 178 7.49 9.30 -11.04
N GLY A 179 7.02 8.79 -9.91
CA GLY A 179 5.65 8.28 -9.79
C GLY A 179 4.60 9.37 -10.03
N MET A 180 4.78 10.57 -9.48
CA MET A 180 3.85 11.68 -9.66
C MET A 180 3.77 12.18 -11.10
N GLN A 181 4.87 12.19 -11.85
CA GLN A 181 4.89 12.60 -13.27
C GLN A 181 4.10 11.66 -14.17
N LEU A 182 3.93 10.41 -13.77
CA LEU A 182 3.20 9.38 -14.53
C LEU A 182 1.69 9.43 -14.29
N VAL A 183 1.26 10.03 -13.19
CA VAL A 183 -0.17 10.15 -12.83
C VAL A 183 -0.75 11.40 -13.51
N LYS A 184 -1.29 11.22 -14.72
CA LYS A 184 -1.88 12.33 -15.51
C LYS A 184 -3.39 12.48 -15.36
N GLN A 185 -4.06 11.51 -14.72
CA GLN A 185 -5.51 11.50 -14.54
C GLN A 185 -5.88 11.33 -13.08
N PRO A 186 -6.94 12.00 -12.60
CA PRO A 186 -7.40 11.90 -11.20
C PRO A 186 -7.74 10.45 -10.77
N GLU A 187 -8.13 9.62 -11.72
CA GLU A 187 -8.52 8.22 -11.49
C GLU A 187 -7.34 7.26 -11.35
N THR A 188 -6.15 7.66 -11.80
CA THR A 188 -4.97 6.80 -11.67
C THR A 188 -4.57 6.77 -10.19
N PRO A 189 -4.54 5.59 -9.55
CA PRO A 189 -4.02 5.49 -8.19
C PRO A 189 -2.64 6.10 -8.13
N GLN A 190 -2.42 7.05 -7.23
CA GLN A 190 -1.13 7.76 -7.11
C GLN A 190 0.03 6.84 -6.73
N THR A 191 -0.28 5.61 -6.35
CA THR A 191 0.69 4.56 -6.03
C THR A 191 0.08 3.19 -6.24
N PRO A 192 0.88 2.15 -6.50
CA PRO A 192 0.48 0.78 -6.30
C PRO A 192 -0.09 0.66 -4.88
N GLN A 193 -1.15 -0.12 -4.76
CA GLN A 193 -1.86 -0.29 -3.49
C GLN A 193 -1.42 -1.61 -2.84
N LEU A 194 -2.17 -2.08 -1.87
CA LEU A 194 -1.93 -3.37 -1.24
C LEU A 194 -1.66 -4.48 -2.27
N LEU A 195 -0.52 -5.13 -2.17
CA LEU A 195 -0.02 -6.12 -3.12
C LEU A 195 -0.34 -7.53 -2.65
N ARG A 196 -0.88 -8.35 -3.54
CA ARG A 196 -1.13 -9.78 -3.28
C ARG A 196 0.16 -10.58 -3.50
N ASP A 197 1.11 -10.41 -2.60
CA ASP A 197 2.45 -10.99 -2.65
C ASP A 197 2.50 -12.46 -2.20
N GLY A 198 1.44 -12.98 -1.56
CA GLY A 198 1.36 -14.34 -1.07
C GLY A 198 1.96 -14.58 0.32
N HIS A 199 2.55 -13.56 0.94
CA HIS A 199 3.17 -13.62 2.27
C HIS A 199 2.55 -12.61 3.25
N VAL A 200 2.68 -11.32 2.98
CA VAL A 200 2.05 -10.26 3.78
C VAL A 200 0.55 -10.23 3.54
N LEU A 201 0.16 -10.39 2.28
CA LEU A 201 -1.23 -10.55 1.88
C LEU A 201 -1.39 -11.84 1.05
N PRO A 202 -2.52 -12.55 1.19
CA PRO A 202 -2.83 -13.73 0.37
C PRO A 202 -2.76 -13.40 -1.12
N ALA A 203 -2.36 -14.38 -1.93
CA ALA A 203 -2.31 -14.25 -3.39
C ALA A 203 -3.71 -14.14 -4.03
N GLN A 204 -4.75 -14.59 -3.32
CA GLN A 204 -6.14 -14.51 -3.75
C GLN A 204 -6.70 -13.08 -3.56
N PRO A 205 -7.69 -12.66 -4.36
CA PRO A 205 -8.45 -11.44 -4.11
C PRO A 205 -9.04 -11.41 -2.69
N MET A 206 -9.03 -10.25 -2.04
CA MET A 206 -9.56 -10.13 -0.67
C MET A 206 -11.01 -10.60 -0.53
N ALA A 207 -11.84 -10.40 -1.56
CA ALA A 207 -13.23 -10.89 -1.54
C ALA A 207 -13.32 -12.41 -1.41
N GLU A 208 -12.39 -13.15 -2.02
CA GLU A 208 -12.30 -14.61 -1.89
C GLU A 208 -11.79 -15.01 -0.50
N VAL A 209 -10.80 -14.29 0.03
CA VAL A 209 -10.25 -14.52 1.37
C VAL A 209 -11.34 -14.33 2.42
N PHE A 210 -12.12 -13.26 2.34
CA PHE A 210 -13.23 -12.99 3.28
C PHE A 210 -14.42 -13.94 3.10
N GLY A 211 -14.55 -14.60 1.95
CA GLY A 211 -15.53 -15.67 1.72
C GLY A 211 -15.17 -17.01 2.39
N GLN A 212 -13.97 -17.16 2.92
CA GLN A 212 -13.47 -18.40 3.50
C GLN A 212 -13.29 -18.29 5.02
N ALA A 213 -14.04 -19.08 5.77
CA ALA A 213 -13.92 -19.10 7.23
C ALA A 213 -12.51 -19.52 7.66
N GLY A 214 -11.89 -18.73 8.55
CA GLY A 214 -10.55 -18.96 9.07
C GLY A 214 -9.40 -18.48 8.17
N ALA A 215 -9.68 -17.93 6.98
CA ALA A 215 -8.66 -17.38 6.09
C ALA A 215 -8.28 -15.93 6.42
N TYR A 216 -8.98 -15.29 7.34
CA TYR A 216 -8.76 -13.90 7.76
C TYR A 216 -8.90 -13.73 9.28
N ASN A 217 -8.49 -12.60 9.79
CA ASN A 217 -8.58 -12.23 11.21
C ASN A 217 -10.02 -11.79 11.53
N ALA A 218 -10.90 -12.76 11.84
CA ALA A 218 -12.30 -12.52 12.14
C ALA A 218 -12.46 -11.83 13.51
N VAL A 219 -12.78 -10.55 13.50
CA VAL A 219 -13.08 -9.72 14.68
C VAL A 219 -14.38 -8.95 14.48
N PRO A 220 -15.05 -8.48 15.56
CA PRO A 220 -16.17 -7.54 15.43
C PRO A 220 -15.76 -6.34 14.59
N MET A 221 -16.61 -5.99 13.60
CA MET A 221 -16.29 -4.95 12.63
C MET A 221 -17.46 -3.99 12.43
N ILE A 222 -17.14 -2.69 12.33
CA ILE A 222 -18.01 -1.65 11.81
C ILE A 222 -17.47 -1.23 10.45
N MET A 223 -18.33 -1.20 9.44
CA MET A 223 -17.96 -0.67 8.12
C MET A 223 -19.08 0.23 7.59
N GLY A 224 -18.70 1.23 6.82
CA GLY A 224 -19.65 2.15 6.21
C GLY A 224 -19.01 3.01 5.14
N ALA A 225 -19.86 3.64 4.35
CA ALA A 225 -19.52 4.62 3.33
C ALA A 225 -20.53 5.79 3.40
N ASN A 226 -20.15 6.94 2.85
CA ASN A 226 -21.07 8.06 2.75
C ASN A 226 -22.13 7.80 1.66
N ARG A 227 -23.34 8.34 1.83
CA ARG A 227 -24.42 8.17 0.85
C ARG A 227 -24.07 8.71 -0.54
N ASP A 228 -23.30 9.77 -0.61
CA ASP A 228 -22.96 10.50 -1.82
C ASP A 228 -21.45 10.44 -2.12
N GLU A 229 -20.81 9.33 -1.80
CA GLU A 229 -19.35 9.10 -1.86
C GLU A 229 -18.76 9.46 -3.22
N ASP A 230 -19.34 8.92 -4.31
CA ASP A 230 -18.80 9.10 -5.65
C ASP A 230 -19.10 10.48 -6.25
N LYS A 231 -20.13 11.18 -5.78
CA LYS A 231 -20.51 12.50 -6.30
C LYS A 231 -19.41 13.56 -6.13
N ALA A 232 -18.62 13.47 -5.06
CA ALA A 232 -17.51 14.39 -4.83
C ALA A 232 -16.41 14.22 -5.90
N PHE A 233 -16.17 12.98 -6.33
CA PHE A 233 -15.18 12.68 -7.37
C PHE A 233 -15.74 13.02 -8.77
N MET A 234 -17.01 12.69 -9.05
CA MET A 234 -17.67 13.05 -10.29
C MET A 234 -17.71 14.58 -10.56
N ALA A 235 -17.80 15.39 -9.49
CA ALA A 235 -17.80 16.85 -9.63
C ALA A 235 -16.45 17.43 -10.10
N THR A 236 -15.38 16.66 -10.06
CA THR A 236 -14.04 17.06 -10.51
C THR A 236 -13.58 16.30 -11.76
N ASP A 237 -14.39 15.37 -12.24
CA ASP A 237 -14.10 14.56 -13.42
C ASP A 237 -14.65 15.24 -14.68
N PRO A 238 -13.80 15.59 -15.66
CA PRO A 238 -14.22 16.28 -16.89
C PRO A 238 -15.22 15.49 -17.73
N ASP A 239 -15.36 14.18 -17.54
CA ASP A 239 -16.34 13.35 -18.26
C ASP A 239 -17.76 13.51 -17.70
N PHE A 240 -17.92 14.14 -16.54
CA PHE A 240 -19.20 14.35 -15.86
C PHE A 240 -19.58 15.83 -15.66
N VAL A 241 -18.71 16.77 -16.05
CA VAL A 241 -18.93 18.23 -15.86
C VAL A 241 -19.07 18.96 -17.20
#